data_74fc489c38baee3605b92cf6288cd075
#
_entry.id   74fc489c38baee3605b92cf6288cd075
#
_cell.length_a   1.000
_cell.length_b   1.000
_cell.length_c   1.000
_cell.angle_alpha   90.00
_cell.angle_beta   90.00
_cell.angle_gamma   90.00
#
_symmetry.space_group_name_H-M   'P 1'
#
loop_
_entity.id
_entity.type
_entity.pdbx_description
1 polymer ?
#
loop_
_entity_poly.entity_id
_entity_poly.type
_entity_poly.pdbx_seq_one_letter_code
_entity_poly.pdbx_strand_id
1 'polypeptide(L)'
;MKKFKYLKISKTKKLRYIDNYYKKKLYIIFLPGFMSDIDGKKPQAFKKYAIKNKLGFLAIEYSGHGKSSGKFTKGNISQWSNDAKNSIKKIVKKNKFILIGSSMGAWISLNQFKYFKYQIKGFVGIGSAPEFLERLMWKKFTKKMKKEIKTKGIITIKHGQSTFKNKLNEYPITYQLIKDGRKNKILSKKISLEIKVTMVHGSKDEVVPVSLSRKVLSVFPNAQKKLVVIKNGDHSLSNQIPLKKIIKELNSIVKNII
;
A
#
# COMPACT_ATOMS: atom_id res chain seq x y z
N MET A 1 16.95 -14.40 10.82
CA MET A 1 15.60 -15.02 10.77
C MET A 1 14.50 -13.98 10.67
N LYS A 2 13.47 -14.25 9.84
CA LYS A 2 12.26 -13.41 9.78
C LYS A 2 11.42 -13.70 11.03
N LYS A 3 11.47 -12.83 12.03
CA LYS A 3 10.60 -12.97 13.20
C LYS A 3 9.28 -12.26 12.90
N PHE A 4 8.23 -13.02 12.55
CA PHE A 4 6.86 -12.51 12.41
C PHE A 4 6.20 -12.46 13.78
N LYS A 5 5.38 -11.44 13.95
CA LYS A 5 4.58 -11.25 15.16
C LYS A 5 3.10 -11.13 14.79
N TYR A 6 2.25 -11.30 15.78
CA TYR A 6 0.80 -11.12 15.63
C TYR A 6 0.30 -10.04 16.58
N LEU A 7 -0.38 -9.05 16.02
CA LEU A 7 -1.06 -8.00 16.77
C LEU A 7 -2.51 -8.40 17.00
N LYS A 8 -2.91 -8.63 18.24
CA LYS A 8 -4.30 -8.89 18.60
C LYS A 8 -5.12 -7.60 18.47
N ILE A 9 -6.11 -7.62 17.60
CA ILE A 9 -7.05 -6.50 17.37
C ILE A 9 -8.34 -6.72 18.17
N SER A 10 -8.84 -7.96 18.24
CA SER A 10 -9.99 -8.36 19.06
C SER A 10 -9.79 -9.79 19.58
N LYS A 11 -10.80 -10.35 20.26
CA LYS A 11 -10.76 -11.77 20.71
C LYS A 11 -10.45 -12.74 19.56
N THR A 12 -11.02 -12.52 18.37
CA THR A 12 -10.91 -13.41 17.21
C THR A 12 -10.03 -12.91 16.08
N LYS A 13 -9.55 -11.65 16.16
CA LYS A 13 -8.80 -11.01 15.06
C LYS A 13 -7.36 -10.71 15.45
N LYS A 14 -6.42 -11.29 14.70
CA LYS A 14 -4.99 -11.00 14.80
C LYS A 14 -4.41 -10.66 13.42
N LEU A 15 -3.54 -9.66 13.36
CA LEU A 15 -2.85 -9.23 12.15
C LEU A 15 -1.38 -9.63 12.24
N ARG A 16 -0.87 -10.26 11.20
CA ARG A 16 0.56 -10.57 11.09
C ARG A 16 1.34 -9.30 10.73
N TYR A 17 2.48 -9.12 11.36
CA TYR A 17 3.37 -8.00 11.07
C TYR A 17 4.84 -8.35 11.27
N ILE A 18 5.70 -7.53 10.70
CA ILE A 18 7.14 -7.51 10.94
C ILE A 18 7.46 -6.13 11.52
N ASP A 19 8.19 -6.11 12.62
CA ASP A 19 8.76 -4.88 13.16
C ASP A 19 10.26 -4.99 13.35
N ASN A 20 10.85 -3.81 13.52
CA ASN A 20 12.19 -3.64 14.00
C ASN A 20 12.15 -2.47 14.97
N TYR A 21 12.17 -2.79 16.27
CA TYR A 21 12.11 -1.76 17.30
C TYR A 21 13.49 -1.17 17.53
N TYR A 22 13.63 0.09 17.19
CA TYR A 22 14.72 0.92 17.65
C TYR A 22 14.15 2.04 18.53
N LYS A 23 14.82 2.40 19.62
CA LYS A 23 14.46 3.55 20.46
C LYS A 23 14.59 4.89 19.72
N LYS A 24 14.29 4.94 18.43
CA LYS A 24 14.43 6.12 17.59
C LYS A 24 13.09 6.72 17.20
N LYS A 25 13.12 8.05 17.00
CA LYS A 25 11.96 8.90 16.75
C LYS A 25 11.37 8.78 15.35
N LEU A 26 11.98 7.99 14.43
CA LEU A 26 11.52 7.85 13.04
C LEU A 26 11.34 6.38 12.65
N TYR A 27 10.19 6.06 12.06
CA TYR A 27 9.83 4.74 11.54
C TYR A 27 9.67 4.75 10.03
N ILE A 28 9.96 3.62 9.40
CA ILE A 28 9.56 3.27 8.03
C ILE A 28 8.38 2.32 8.11
N ILE A 29 7.24 2.68 7.51
CA ILE A 29 6.03 1.84 7.51
C ILE A 29 5.74 1.40 6.09
N PHE A 30 5.72 0.08 5.84
CA PHE A 30 5.38 -0.50 4.56
C PHE A 30 3.97 -1.09 4.58
N LEU A 31 3.15 -0.65 3.61
CA LEU A 31 1.79 -1.10 3.36
C LEU A 31 1.72 -1.86 2.02
N PRO A 32 1.40 -3.17 2.03
CA PRO A 32 1.42 -4.01 0.84
C PRO A 32 0.24 -3.76 -0.10
N GLY A 33 0.29 -4.36 -1.29
CA GLY A 33 -0.75 -4.29 -2.32
C GLY A 33 -1.93 -5.23 -2.06
N PHE A 34 -2.86 -5.21 -3.01
CA PHE A 34 -4.03 -6.08 -3.06
C PHE A 34 -3.61 -7.55 -3.13
N MET A 35 -4.19 -8.40 -2.30
CA MET A 35 -3.86 -9.83 -2.16
C MET A 35 -2.36 -10.13 -1.92
N SER A 36 -1.60 -9.16 -1.46
CA SER A 36 -0.17 -9.32 -1.16
C SER A 36 0.07 -9.62 0.32
N ASP A 37 1.20 -10.27 0.59
CA ASP A 37 1.74 -10.51 1.93
C ASP A 37 2.96 -9.62 2.23
N ILE A 38 3.60 -9.87 3.37
CA ILE A 38 4.84 -9.20 3.80
C ILE A 38 6.09 -10.11 3.71
N ASP A 39 6.00 -11.23 3.00
CA ASP A 39 7.13 -12.16 2.82
C ASP A 39 8.05 -11.76 1.67
N GLY A 40 7.57 -10.88 0.78
CA GLY A 40 8.23 -10.50 -0.46
C GLY A 40 9.53 -9.69 -0.30
N LYS A 41 10.18 -9.40 -1.44
CA LYS A 41 11.49 -8.70 -1.50
C LYS A 41 11.40 -7.24 -0.99
N LYS A 42 10.29 -6.53 -1.26
CA LYS A 42 10.12 -5.11 -0.85
C LYS A 42 10.17 -4.93 0.67
N PRO A 43 9.31 -5.57 1.49
CA PRO A 43 9.37 -5.38 2.94
C PRO A 43 10.71 -5.80 3.53
N GLN A 44 11.38 -6.81 2.95
CA GLN A 44 12.72 -7.22 3.39
C GLN A 44 13.77 -6.15 3.11
N ALA A 45 13.74 -5.55 1.91
CA ALA A 45 14.67 -4.48 1.54
C ALA A 45 14.49 -3.25 2.44
N PHE A 46 13.23 -2.84 2.71
CA PHE A 46 12.95 -1.71 3.60
C PHE A 46 13.33 -2.00 5.05
N LYS A 47 13.11 -3.23 5.55
CA LYS A 47 13.57 -3.64 6.87
C LYS A 47 15.09 -3.58 6.96
N LYS A 48 15.81 -4.12 5.96
CA LYS A 48 17.28 -4.05 5.91
C LYS A 48 17.79 -2.61 5.91
N TYR A 49 17.13 -1.74 5.12
CA TYR A 49 17.42 -0.31 5.10
C TYR A 49 17.22 0.34 6.47
N ALA A 50 16.08 0.08 7.11
CA ALA A 50 15.76 0.64 8.43
C ALA A 50 16.79 0.21 9.49
N ILE A 51 17.17 -1.07 9.52
CA ILE A 51 18.20 -1.59 10.44
C ILE A 51 19.52 -0.87 10.22
N LYS A 52 19.99 -0.81 8.96
CA LYS A 52 21.27 -0.15 8.62
C LYS A 52 21.31 1.31 9.07
N ASN A 53 20.19 2.02 9.00
CA ASN A 53 20.08 3.42 9.37
C ASN A 53 19.57 3.64 10.81
N LYS A 54 19.50 2.57 11.62
CA LYS A 54 19.04 2.62 13.02
C LYS A 54 17.63 3.25 13.14
N LEU A 55 16.71 2.96 12.22
CA LEU A 55 15.32 3.43 12.19
C LEU A 55 14.38 2.31 12.64
N GLY A 56 13.20 2.68 13.15
CA GLY A 56 12.10 1.74 13.35
C GLY A 56 11.54 1.25 12.01
N PHE A 57 11.01 0.03 11.99
CA PHE A 57 10.35 -0.55 10.82
C PHE A 57 9.03 -1.20 11.22
N LEU A 58 8.03 -1.06 10.38
CA LEU A 58 6.77 -1.78 10.48
C LEU A 58 6.28 -2.17 9.09
N ALA A 59 5.98 -3.46 8.89
CA ALA A 59 5.19 -3.93 7.76
C ALA A 59 4.04 -4.78 8.29
N ILE A 60 2.83 -4.60 7.78
CA ILE A 60 1.62 -5.29 8.25
C ILE A 60 0.94 -6.03 7.11
N GLU A 61 0.28 -7.14 7.42
CA GLU A 61 -0.73 -7.76 6.58
C GLU A 61 -2.11 -7.35 7.08
N TYR A 62 -2.95 -6.91 6.15
CA TYR A 62 -4.34 -6.60 6.49
C TYR A 62 -5.13 -7.87 6.79
N SER A 63 -6.28 -7.74 7.45
CA SER A 63 -7.20 -8.87 7.61
C SER A 63 -7.57 -9.50 6.27
N GLY A 64 -7.56 -10.84 6.24
CA GLY A 64 -7.80 -11.62 5.03
C GLY A 64 -6.63 -11.68 4.04
N HIS A 65 -5.47 -11.08 4.36
CA HIS A 65 -4.25 -11.15 3.56
C HIS A 65 -3.21 -12.05 4.24
N GLY A 66 -2.44 -12.76 3.44
CA GLY A 66 -1.33 -13.60 3.91
C GLY A 66 -1.74 -14.55 5.03
N LYS A 67 -1.14 -14.39 6.22
CA LYS A 67 -1.43 -15.20 7.42
C LYS A 67 -2.20 -14.42 8.51
N SER A 68 -2.71 -13.23 8.19
CA SER A 68 -3.62 -12.50 9.07
C SER A 68 -5.01 -13.15 9.12
N SER A 69 -5.71 -12.99 10.25
CA SER A 69 -7.06 -13.52 10.43
C SER A 69 -8.06 -12.91 9.44
N GLY A 70 -9.14 -13.64 9.18
CA GLY A 70 -10.26 -13.22 8.35
C GLY A 70 -10.23 -13.81 6.95
N LYS A 71 -11.35 -13.63 6.22
CA LYS A 71 -11.47 -14.04 4.82
C LYS A 71 -11.30 -12.81 3.93
N PHE A 72 -10.49 -12.91 2.87
CA PHE A 72 -10.25 -11.82 1.92
C PHE A 72 -11.56 -11.23 1.36
N THR A 73 -12.52 -12.10 1.01
CA THR A 73 -13.83 -11.71 0.46
C THR A 73 -14.72 -10.94 1.42
N LYS A 74 -14.40 -10.93 2.73
CA LYS A 74 -15.06 -10.09 3.74
C LYS A 74 -14.35 -8.76 3.96
N GLY A 75 -13.14 -8.58 3.40
CA GLY A 75 -12.35 -7.35 3.52
C GLY A 75 -12.77 -6.25 2.54
N ASN A 76 -12.39 -5.02 2.86
CA ASN A 76 -12.61 -3.84 2.02
C ASN A 76 -11.61 -2.72 2.39
N ILE A 77 -11.61 -1.63 1.61
CA ILE A 77 -10.68 -0.50 1.79
C ILE A 77 -10.80 0.15 3.17
N SER A 78 -12.03 0.35 3.67
CA SER A 78 -12.27 0.91 5.01
C SER A 78 -11.67 0.03 6.10
N GLN A 79 -11.90 -1.28 6.02
CA GLN A 79 -11.38 -2.25 6.99
C GLN A 79 -9.86 -2.31 6.95
N TRP A 80 -9.26 -2.41 5.77
CA TRP A 80 -7.79 -2.47 5.63
C TRP A 80 -7.12 -1.16 6.04
N SER A 81 -7.75 -0.02 5.78
CA SER A 81 -7.30 1.28 6.30
C SER A 81 -7.34 1.34 7.83
N ASN A 82 -8.37 0.76 8.45
CA ASN A 82 -8.48 0.68 9.90
C ASN A 82 -7.48 -0.33 10.51
N ASP A 83 -7.20 -1.43 9.82
CA ASP A 83 -6.14 -2.37 10.22
C ASP A 83 -4.78 -1.67 10.26
N ALA A 84 -4.45 -0.89 9.22
CA ALA A 84 -3.24 -0.07 9.16
C ALA A 84 -3.21 0.95 10.31
N LYS A 85 -4.30 1.72 10.50
CA LYS A 85 -4.42 2.72 11.58
C LYS A 85 -4.16 2.11 12.95
N ASN A 86 -4.82 0.99 13.26
CA ASN A 86 -4.70 0.35 14.57
C ASN A 86 -3.29 -0.21 14.81
N SER A 87 -2.68 -0.78 13.77
CA SER A 87 -1.31 -1.29 13.86
C SER A 87 -0.30 -0.16 14.07
N ILE A 88 -0.42 0.94 13.33
CA ILE A 88 0.43 2.13 13.50
C ILE A 88 0.24 2.69 14.91
N LYS A 89 -1.00 2.90 15.36
CA LYS A 89 -1.28 3.43 16.69
C LYS A 89 -0.68 2.58 17.80
N LYS A 90 -0.79 1.25 17.72
CA LYS A 90 -0.31 0.33 18.77
C LYS A 90 1.20 0.14 18.78
N ILE A 91 1.85 0.11 17.58
CA ILE A 91 3.27 -0.26 17.45
C ILE A 91 4.15 0.97 17.34
N VAL A 92 3.80 1.94 16.50
CA VAL A 92 4.59 3.16 16.27
C VAL A 92 4.31 4.21 17.32
N LYS A 93 3.12 4.19 17.94
CA LYS A 93 2.70 5.10 18.99
C LYS A 93 2.77 6.57 18.55
N LYS A 94 3.51 7.42 19.26
CA LYS A 94 3.68 8.86 18.98
C LYS A 94 4.87 9.18 18.05
N ASN A 95 5.63 8.17 17.61
CA ASN A 95 6.81 8.43 16.79
C ASN A 95 6.44 8.96 15.40
N LYS A 96 7.35 9.74 14.80
CA LYS A 96 7.28 10.19 13.42
C LYS A 96 7.52 9.01 12.46
N PHE A 97 6.97 9.05 11.26
CA PHE A 97 7.19 7.99 10.30
C PHE A 97 7.07 8.44 8.84
N ILE A 98 7.67 7.65 7.96
CA ILE A 98 7.53 7.72 6.51
C ILE A 98 6.65 6.54 6.08
N LEU A 99 5.64 6.82 5.26
CA LEU A 99 4.79 5.80 4.64
C LEU A 99 5.40 5.32 3.34
N ILE A 100 5.41 4.01 3.12
CA ILE A 100 5.70 3.39 1.83
C ILE A 100 4.51 2.51 1.46
N GLY A 101 3.79 2.87 0.41
CA GLY A 101 2.64 2.13 -0.07
C GLY A 101 2.88 1.53 -1.45
N SER A 102 2.68 0.21 -1.61
CA SER A 102 2.77 -0.46 -2.91
C SER A 102 1.38 -0.75 -3.47
N SER A 103 1.10 -0.31 -4.70
CA SER A 103 -0.19 -0.53 -5.38
C SER A 103 -1.38 -0.07 -4.52
N MET A 104 -2.30 -0.96 -4.13
CA MET A 104 -3.37 -0.65 -3.15
C MET A 104 -2.82 -0.07 -1.84
N GLY A 105 -1.64 -0.51 -1.41
CA GLY A 105 -1.01 0.02 -0.19
C GLY A 105 -0.77 1.53 -0.23
N ALA A 106 -0.60 2.12 -1.41
CA ALA A 106 -0.55 3.57 -1.58
C ALA A 106 -1.92 4.21 -1.28
N TRP A 107 -3.03 3.59 -1.68
CA TRP A 107 -4.37 4.06 -1.31
C TRP A 107 -4.61 3.99 0.20
N ILE A 108 -4.26 2.86 0.81
CA ILE A 108 -4.33 2.69 2.27
C ILE A 108 -3.45 3.72 2.98
N SER A 109 -2.25 4.01 2.45
CA SER A 109 -1.35 5.05 2.96
C SER A 109 -1.98 6.44 2.92
N LEU A 110 -2.61 6.82 1.81
CA LEU A 110 -3.31 8.09 1.66
C LEU A 110 -4.44 8.24 2.68
N ASN A 111 -5.15 7.16 3.01
CA ASN A 111 -6.18 7.17 4.04
C ASN A 111 -5.61 7.38 5.46
N GLN A 112 -4.30 7.15 5.71
CA GLN A 112 -3.70 7.38 7.02
C GLN A 112 -3.45 8.87 7.31
N PHE A 113 -3.35 9.72 6.30
CA PHE A 113 -3.07 11.15 6.50
C PHE A 113 -4.12 11.86 7.37
N LYS A 114 -5.39 11.44 7.31
CA LYS A 114 -6.44 11.99 8.16
C LYS A 114 -6.27 11.69 9.66
N TYR A 115 -5.51 10.62 10.00
CA TYR A 115 -5.31 10.18 11.40
C TYR A 115 -3.96 10.59 11.97
N PHE A 116 -2.93 10.71 11.11
CA PHE A 116 -1.53 10.84 11.52
C PHE A 116 -0.84 12.04 10.86
N LYS A 117 -1.59 13.10 10.55
CA LYS A 117 -1.11 14.29 9.85
C LYS A 117 0.24 14.81 10.37
N TYR A 118 0.39 14.90 11.68
CA TYR A 118 1.59 15.46 12.31
C TYR A 118 2.75 14.47 12.43
N GLN A 119 2.47 13.18 12.39
CA GLN A 119 3.47 12.11 12.51
C GLN A 119 4.06 11.71 11.14
N ILE A 120 3.30 11.87 10.07
CA ILE A 120 3.76 11.53 8.71
C ILE A 120 4.73 12.61 8.22
N LYS A 121 5.98 12.20 7.95
CA LYS A 121 7.07 13.09 7.52
C LYS A 121 7.52 12.86 6.07
N GLY A 122 6.93 11.91 5.38
CA GLY A 122 7.17 11.64 3.97
C GLY A 122 6.32 10.48 3.44
N PHE A 123 6.20 10.41 2.13
CA PHE A 123 5.43 9.36 1.48
C PHE A 123 6.13 8.87 0.20
N VAL A 124 6.25 7.54 0.07
CA VAL A 124 6.71 6.87 -1.15
C VAL A 124 5.60 5.97 -1.67
N GLY A 125 5.10 6.24 -2.85
CA GLY A 125 4.15 5.39 -3.55
C GLY A 125 4.83 4.58 -4.65
N ILE A 126 4.62 3.27 -4.68
CA ILE A 126 5.22 2.34 -5.64
C ILE A 126 4.11 1.72 -6.48
N GLY A 127 4.07 1.98 -7.81
CA GLY A 127 3.00 1.50 -8.69
C GLY A 127 1.62 1.88 -8.14
N SER A 128 1.46 3.12 -7.68
CA SER A 128 0.33 3.57 -6.85
C SER A 128 -1.01 3.41 -7.54
N ALA A 129 -1.95 2.68 -6.91
CA ALA A 129 -3.25 2.33 -7.46
C ALA A 129 -4.43 2.81 -6.58
N PRO A 130 -4.54 4.12 -6.25
CA PRO A 130 -5.72 4.59 -5.55
C PRO A 130 -6.97 4.50 -6.45
N GLU A 131 -8.11 4.18 -5.83
CA GLU A 131 -9.40 4.05 -6.52
C GLU A 131 -9.41 3.02 -7.68
N PHE A 132 -8.47 2.03 -7.67
CA PHE A 132 -8.34 1.04 -8.74
C PHE A 132 -9.61 0.20 -8.94
N LEU A 133 -10.35 -0.06 -7.89
CA LEU A 133 -11.61 -0.82 -7.92
C LEU A 133 -12.64 -0.20 -8.86
N GLU A 134 -12.74 1.12 -8.87
CA GLU A 134 -13.62 1.85 -9.79
C GLU A 134 -12.94 2.10 -11.14
N ARG A 135 -11.71 2.62 -11.11
CA ARG A 135 -11.02 3.14 -12.31
C ARG A 135 -10.49 2.06 -13.22
N LEU A 136 -9.96 0.96 -12.65
CA LEU A 136 -9.27 -0.09 -13.39
C LEU A 136 -10.06 -1.40 -13.46
N MET A 137 -11.05 -1.58 -12.57
CA MET A 137 -11.90 -2.79 -12.58
C MET A 137 -13.33 -2.47 -13.02
N TRP A 138 -14.11 -1.79 -12.19
CA TRP A 138 -15.54 -1.57 -12.46
C TRP A 138 -15.81 -0.91 -13.82
N LYS A 139 -15.02 0.08 -14.22
CA LYS A 139 -15.18 0.71 -15.54
C LYS A 139 -14.95 -0.25 -16.70
N LYS A 140 -14.09 -1.25 -16.53
CA LYS A 140 -13.78 -2.27 -17.54
C LYS A 140 -14.72 -3.47 -17.49
N PHE A 141 -15.53 -3.63 -16.45
CA PHE A 141 -16.49 -4.74 -16.37
C PHE A 141 -17.55 -4.62 -17.44
N THR A 142 -17.84 -5.73 -18.12
CA THR A 142 -18.95 -5.83 -19.07
C THR A 142 -20.30 -5.68 -18.38
N LYS A 143 -21.36 -5.44 -19.14
CA LYS A 143 -22.75 -5.40 -18.61
C LYS A 143 -23.08 -6.72 -17.89
N LYS A 144 -22.68 -7.87 -18.43
CA LYS A 144 -22.86 -9.21 -17.83
C LYS A 144 -22.15 -9.31 -16.49
N MET A 145 -20.87 -8.96 -16.41
CA MET A 145 -20.11 -8.96 -15.15
C MET A 145 -20.71 -8.03 -14.09
N LYS A 146 -21.16 -6.83 -14.50
CA LYS A 146 -21.84 -5.89 -13.58
C LYS A 146 -23.18 -6.41 -13.06
N LYS A 147 -23.95 -7.12 -13.88
CA LYS A 147 -25.18 -7.79 -13.46
C LYS A 147 -24.85 -8.93 -12.49
N GLU A 148 -23.91 -9.78 -12.85
CA GLU A 148 -23.51 -10.95 -12.05
C GLU A 148 -23.02 -10.56 -10.65
N ILE A 149 -22.08 -9.60 -10.54
CA ILE A 149 -21.56 -9.17 -9.23
C ILE A 149 -22.64 -8.51 -8.36
N LYS A 150 -23.62 -7.83 -8.97
CA LYS A 150 -24.75 -7.24 -8.23
C LYS A 150 -25.71 -8.31 -7.69
N THR A 151 -25.98 -9.36 -8.47
CA THR A 151 -26.90 -10.45 -8.07
C THR A 151 -26.26 -11.46 -7.13
N LYS A 152 -25.05 -11.95 -7.48
CA LYS A 152 -24.31 -12.97 -6.69
C LYS A 152 -23.47 -12.40 -5.56
N GLY A 153 -23.25 -11.08 -5.54
CA GLY A 153 -22.41 -10.40 -4.56
C GLY A 153 -20.89 -10.53 -4.82
N ILE A 154 -20.48 -11.44 -5.71
CA ILE A 154 -19.07 -11.75 -6.00
C ILE A 154 -18.90 -12.24 -7.43
N ILE A 155 -17.76 -11.90 -8.04
CA ILE A 155 -17.24 -12.50 -9.28
C ILE A 155 -15.76 -12.84 -9.09
N THR A 156 -15.29 -13.83 -9.87
CA THR A 156 -13.86 -14.15 -9.98
C THR A 156 -13.33 -13.60 -11.30
N ILE A 157 -12.29 -12.79 -11.21
CA ILE A 157 -11.61 -12.22 -12.38
C ILE A 157 -10.35 -13.02 -12.64
N LYS A 158 -10.23 -13.56 -13.86
CA LYS A 158 -8.98 -14.14 -14.34
C LYS A 158 -8.06 -13.03 -14.82
N HIS A 159 -6.84 -12.96 -14.29
CA HIS A 159 -5.81 -12.09 -14.83
C HIS A 159 -5.11 -12.82 -15.99
N GLY A 160 -5.23 -12.29 -17.20
CA GLY A 160 -4.31 -12.65 -18.28
C GLY A 160 -2.90 -12.22 -17.87
N GLN A 161 -1.95 -13.14 -17.97
CA GLN A 161 -0.47 -12.97 -17.93
C GLN A 161 0.17 -11.92 -17.00
N SER A 162 -0.52 -11.37 -15.98
CA SER A 162 0.10 -10.42 -15.08
C SER A 162 0.99 -11.15 -14.07
N THR A 163 2.13 -10.54 -13.77
CA THR A 163 3.20 -10.97 -12.85
C THR A 163 2.78 -11.19 -11.39
N PHE A 164 1.51 -11.10 -11.07
CA PHE A 164 0.95 -11.48 -9.78
C PHE A 164 0.78 -13.00 -9.72
N LYS A 165 1.81 -13.67 -9.25
CA LYS A 165 1.78 -15.10 -8.92
C LYS A 165 0.95 -15.34 -7.65
N ASN A 166 -0.36 -15.20 -7.71
CA ASN A 166 -1.17 -16.09 -6.91
C ASN A 166 -1.27 -17.40 -7.72
N LYS A 167 -1.23 -18.55 -7.06
CA LYS A 167 -1.20 -19.87 -7.69
C LYS A 167 -2.38 -20.14 -8.65
N LEU A 168 -3.39 -19.26 -8.68
CA LEU A 168 -4.63 -19.42 -9.42
C LEU A 168 -4.87 -18.35 -10.50
N ASN A 169 -4.05 -17.28 -10.60
CA ASN A 169 -4.30 -16.11 -11.47
C ASN A 169 -5.74 -15.56 -11.40
N GLU A 170 -6.42 -15.76 -10.28
CA GLU A 170 -7.82 -15.42 -10.06
C GLU A 170 -7.99 -14.51 -8.86
N TYR A 171 -8.86 -13.50 -9.01
CA TYR A 171 -9.15 -12.54 -7.95
C TYR A 171 -10.66 -12.54 -7.65
N PRO A 172 -11.08 -12.95 -6.46
CA PRO A 172 -12.46 -12.77 -6.03
C PRO A 172 -12.72 -11.29 -5.74
N ILE A 173 -13.60 -10.68 -6.51
CA ILE A 173 -14.03 -9.29 -6.30
C ILE A 173 -15.47 -9.30 -5.84
N THR A 174 -15.72 -8.70 -4.67
CA THR A 174 -17.06 -8.60 -4.11
C THR A 174 -17.70 -7.25 -4.43
N TYR A 175 -19.04 -7.24 -4.55
CA TYR A 175 -19.75 -5.98 -4.78
C TYR A 175 -19.62 -5.01 -3.59
N GLN A 176 -19.54 -5.55 -2.35
CA GLN A 176 -19.30 -4.72 -1.17
C GLN A 176 -17.92 -4.03 -1.22
N LEU A 177 -16.88 -4.70 -1.75
CA LEU A 177 -15.56 -4.12 -1.93
C LEU A 177 -15.60 -2.94 -2.94
N ILE A 178 -16.31 -3.10 -4.06
CA ILE A 178 -16.52 -2.01 -5.04
C ILE A 178 -17.27 -0.83 -4.38
N LYS A 179 -18.38 -1.10 -3.68
CA LYS A 179 -19.15 -0.05 -2.99
C LYS A 179 -18.33 0.68 -1.95
N ASP A 180 -17.56 -0.05 -1.16
CA ASP A 180 -16.70 0.55 -0.13
C ASP A 180 -15.54 1.35 -0.76
N GLY A 181 -14.95 0.88 -1.87
CA GLY A 181 -13.95 1.65 -2.62
C GLY A 181 -14.47 3.02 -3.05
N ARG A 182 -15.72 3.11 -3.48
CA ARG A 182 -16.38 4.39 -3.84
C ARG A 182 -16.51 5.36 -2.67
N LYS A 183 -16.72 4.84 -1.44
CA LYS A 183 -16.77 5.66 -0.21
C LYS A 183 -15.39 6.19 0.18
N ASN A 184 -14.33 5.51 -0.24
CA ASN A 184 -12.94 5.83 0.09
C ASN A 184 -12.20 6.63 -1.00
N LYS A 185 -12.91 7.44 -1.80
CA LYS A 185 -12.28 8.32 -2.79
C LYS A 185 -11.28 9.27 -2.13
N ILE A 186 -10.12 9.41 -2.73
CA ILE A 186 -9.00 10.20 -2.20
C ILE A 186 -8.36 11.14 -3.23
N LEU A 187 -8.48 10.82 -4.53
CA LEU A 187 -7.82 11.59 -5.58
C LEU A 187 -8.41 12.99 -5.81
N SER A 188 -9.64 13.22 -5.34
CA SER A 188 -10.28 14.55 -5.34
C SER A 188 -10.00 15.37 -4.09
N LYS A 189 -9.35 14.78 -3.07
CA LYS A 189 -9.01 15.45 -1.83
C LYS A 189 -7.69 16.20 -1.94
N LYS A 190 -7.46 17.17 -1.05
CA LYS A 190 -6.20 17.87 -0.88
C LYS A 190 -5.59 17.55 0.48
N ILE A 191 -4.30 17.24 0.48
CA ILE A 191 -3.50 16.98 1.68
C ILE A 191 -2.43 18.07 1.73
N SER A 192 -2.73 19.15 2.44
CA SER A 192 -1.86 20.33 2.54
C SER A 192 -0.79 20.10 3.62
N LEU A 193 0.29 19.42 3.25
CA LEU A 193 1.45 19.15 4.09
C LEU A 193 2.75 19.45 3.33
N GLU A 194 3.68 20.09 4.02
CA GLU A 194 5.03 20.37 3.53
C GLU A 194 5.96 19.18 3.80
N ILE A 195 5.77 18.12 3.04
CA ILE A 195 6.56 16.89 3.13
C ILE A 195 7.11 16.49 1.76
N LYS A 196 8.10 15.61 1.72
CA LYS A 196 8.51 14.98 0.45
C LYS A 196 7.58 13.84 0.08
N VAL A 197 7.08 13.88 -1.17
CA VAL A 197 6.21 12.85 -1.76
C VAL A 197 6.83 12.35 -3.05
N THR A 198 7.24 11.10 -3.05
CA THR A 198 7.86 10.48 -4.23
C THR A 198 6.99 9.33 -4.73
N MET A 199 6.61 9.39 -6.01
CA MET A 199 6.00 8.27 -6.71
C MET A 199 7.05 7.56 -7.54
N VAL A 200 7.14 6.23 -7.43
CA VAL A 200 8.00 5.38 -8.26
C VAL A 200 7.12 4.45 -9.07
N HIS A 201 7.29 4.45 -10.40
CA HIS A 201 6.41 3.71 -11.30
C HIS A 201 7.23 3.03 -12.41
N GLY A 202 6.83 1.84 -12.83
CA GLY A 202 7.45 1.13 -13.94
C GLY A 202 6.93 1.63 -15.29
N SER A 203 7.80 1.83 -16.28
CA SER A 203 7.34 2.25 -17.62
C SER A 203 6.58 1.16 -18.37
N LYS A 204 6.76 -0.11 -17.98
CA LYS A 204 6.04 -1.28 -18.49
C LYS A 204 5.05 -1.84 -17.46
N ASP A 205 4.46 -0.99 -16.63
CA ASP A 205 3.39 -1.37 -15.72
C ASP A 205 2.08 -1.56 -16.51
N GLU A 206 1.74 -2.81 -16.80
CA GLU A 206 0.53 -3.20 -17.54
C GLU A 206 -0.74 -3.22 -16.66
N VAL A 207 -0.57 -3.14 -15.34
CA VAL A 207 -1.67 -3.22 -14.36
C VAL A 207 -2.21 -1.83 -14.02
N VAL A 208 -1.30 -0.89 -13.78
CA VAL A 208 -1.62 0.46 -13.31
C VAL A 208 -0.93 1.49 -14.21
N PRO A 209 -1.66 2.40 -14.85
CA PRO A 209 -1.04 3.43 -15.67
C PRO A 209 -0.30 4.47 -14.82
N VAL A 210 0.85 4.94 -15.31
CA VAL A 210 1.69 5.97 -14.67
C VAL A 210 0.88 7.23 -14.33
N SER A 211 -0.16 7.54 -15.11
CA SER A 211 -1.05 8.67 -14.86
C SER A 211 -1.70 8.66 -13.47
N LEU A 212 -1.92 7.48 -12.85
CA LEU A 212 -2.42 7.40 -11.48
C LEU A 212 -1.39 7.90 -10.47
N SER A 213 -0.09 7.63 -10.66
CA SER A 213 0.97 8.21 -9.82
C SER A 213 1.02 9.74 -9.95
N ARG A 214 0.81 10.30 -11.15
CA ARG A 214 0.69 11.76 -11.33
C ARG A 214 -0.53 12.32 -10.58
N LYS A 215 -1.68 11.63 -10.62
CA LYS A 215 -2.88 12.02 -9.87
C LYS A 215 -2.68 11.95 -8.36
N VAL A 216 -1.86 11.02 -7.85
CA VAL A 216 -1.48 11.01 -6.43
C VAL A 216 -0.67 12.25 -6.06
N LEU A 217 0.28 12.66 -6.90
CA LEU A 217 1.06 13.87 -6.65
C LEU A 217 0.20 15.14 -6.60
N SER A 218 -0.88 15.21 -7.39
CA SER A 218 -1.79 16.37 -7.37
C SER A 218 -2.66 16.46 -6.10
N VAL A 219 -2.75 15.37 -5.32
CA VAL A 219 -3.40 15.39 -3.99
C VAL A 219 -2.63 16.24 -2.98
N PHE A 220 -1.33 16.46 -3.20
CA PHE A 220 -0.42 17.16 -2.29
C PHE A 220 -0.02 18.53 -2.85
N PRO A 221 -0.80 19.61 -2.67
CA PRO A 221 -0.48 20.92 -3.26
C PRO A 221 0.85 21.47 -2.75
N ASN A 222 1.16 21.36 -1.47
CA ASN A 222 2.30 22.01 -0.79
C ASN A 222 3.52 21.10 -0.62
N ALA A 223 3.49 19.85 -1.12
CA ALA A 223 4.59 18.92 -0.96
C ALA A 223 5.70 19.14 -1.98
N GLN A 224 6.93 18.78 -1.61
CA GLN A 224 8.03 18.57 -2.56
C GLN A 224 7.78 17.26 -3.32
N LYS A 225 7.33 17.39 -4.56
CA LYS A 225 6.83 16.27 -5.38
C LYS A 225 7.89 15.73 -6.33
N LYS A 226 7.98 14.40 -6.43
CA LYS A 226 8.85 13.74 -7.40
C LYS A 226 8.15 12.52 -8.02
N LEU A 227 8.26 12.38 -9.34
CA LEU A 227 7.88 11.16 -10.06
C LEU A 227 9.15 10.52 -10.65
N VAL A 228 9.39 9.28 -10.29
CA VAL A 228 10.49 8.47 -10.84
C VAL A 228 9.88 7.35 -11.67
N VAL A 229 10.06 7.44 -12.99
CA VAL A 229 9.64 6.37 -13.92
C VAL A 229 10.85 5.48 -14.18
N ILE A 230 10.72 4.20 -13.85
CA ILE A 230 11.77 3.20 -14.04
C ILE A 230 11.61 2.58 -15.43
N LYS A 231 12.58 2.84 -16.31
CA LYS A 231 12.61 2.27 -17.68
C LYS A 231 12.55 0.74 -17.60
N ASN A 232 11.66 0.14 -18.39
CA ASN A 232 11.38 -1.30 -18.43
C ASN A 232 10.93 -1.91 -17.08
N GLY A 233 10.57 -1.10 -16.09
CA GLY A 233 10.04 -1.58 -14.83
C GLY A 233 8.61 -2.10 -14.97
N ASP A 234 8.31 -3.23 -14.34
CA ASP A 234 6.99 -3.82 -14.21
C ASP A 234 6.17 -3.17 -13.07
N HIS A 235 4.93 -3.65 -12.85
CA HIS A 235 4.10 -3.22 -11.73
C HIS A 235 4.72 -3.53 -10.36
N SER A 236 5.40 -4.65 -10.24
CA SER A 236 5.95 -5.13 -8.98
C SER A 236 7.12 -4.28 -8.49
N LEU A 237 8.01 -3.84 -9.39
CA LEU A 237 9.26 -3.15 -9.08
C LEU A 237 10.07 -3.87 -7.97
N SER A 238 10.03 -5.21 -7.97
CA SER A 238 10.64 -6.06 -6.92
C SER A 238 12.03 -6.58 -7.27
N ASN A 239 12.52 -6.32 -8.49
CA ASN A 239 13.85 -6.69 -8.92
C ASN A 239 14.91 -5.77 -8.31
N GLN A 240 16.18 -6.19 -8.35
CA GLN A 240 17.27 -5.51 -7.65
C GLN A 240 17.45 -4.04 -8.06
N ILE A 241 17.42 -3.74 -9.38
CA ILE A 241 17.62 -2.38 -9.90
C ILE A 241 16.47 -1.44 -9.47
N PRO A 242 15.17 -1.77 -9.68
CA PRO A 242 14.08 -0.98 -9.15
C PRO A 242 14.17 -0.76 -7.63
N LEU A 243 14.46 -1.81 -6.85
CA LEU A 243 14.57 -1.70 -5.39
C LEU A 243 15.69 -0.75 -4.96
N LYS A 244 16.87 -0.79 -5.61
CA LYS A 244 17.95 0.17 -5.34
C LYS A 244 17.50 1.61 -5.58
N LYS A 245 16.76 1.87 -6.67
CA LYS A 245 16.23 3.22 -6.98
C LYS A 245 15.20 3.66 -5.93
N ILE A 246 14.28 2.79 -5.53
CA ILE A 246 13.30 3.10 -4.49
C ILE A 246 13.98 3.41 -3.15
N ILE A 247 15.00 2.63 -2.77
CA ILE A 247 15.79 2.88 -1.56
C ILE A 247 16.55 4.22 -1.63
N LYS A 248 17.08 4.59 -2.81
CA LYS A 248 17.71 5.90 -3.01
C LYS A 248 16.72 7.04 -2.75
N GLU A 249 15.50 6.95 -3.27
CA GLU A 249 14.45 7.95 -3.03
C GLU A 249 14.01 8.00 -1.56
N LEU A 250 13.83 6.83 -0.92
CA LEU A 250 13.56 6.76 0.51
C LEU A 250 14.67 7.44 1.33
N ASN A 251 15.92 7.19 1.00
CA ASN A 251 17.07 7.80 1.67
C ASN A 251 17.08 9.33 1.54
N SER A 252 16.71 9.86 0.38
CA SER A 252 16.56 11.31 0.16
C SER A 252 15.49 11.93 1.07
N ILE A 253 14.41 11.20 1.37
CA ILE A 253 13.39 11.66 2.31
C ILE A 253 13.92 11.61 3.75
N VAL A 254 14.55 10.49 4.14
CA VAL A 254 15.09 10.27 5.50
C VAL A 254 16.11 11.34 5.87
N LYS A 255 17.08 11.63 4.98
CA LYS A 255 18.13 12.63 5.22
C LYS A 255 17.62 14.05 5.50
N ASN A 256 16.39 14.37 5.11
CA ASN A 256 15.79 15.68 5.36
C ASN A 256 15.04 15.76 6.72
N ILE A 257 14.96 14.62 7.44
CA ILE A 257 14.18 14.54 8.68
C ILE A 257 15.09 14.34 9.89
N ILE A 258 16.23 13.68 9.65
CA ILE A 258 17.30 13.41 10.63
C ILE A 258 18.57 14.16 10.21
#